data_a011944a3644aa95220550f40ad82909
#
_entry.id   a011944a3644aa95220550f40ad82909
#
_cell.length_a   1.000
_cell.length_b   1.000
_cell.length_c   1.000
_cell.angle_alpha   90.00
_cell.angle_beta   90.00
_cell.angle_gamma   90.00
#
_symmetry.space_group_name_H-M   'P 1'
#
loop_
_entity.id
_entity.type
_entity.pdbx_description
1 polymer ?
#
loop_
_entity_poly.entity_id
_entity_poly.type
_entity_poly.pdbx_seq_one_letter_code
_entity_poly.pdbx_strand_id
1 'polypeptide(L)'
;MRPIFLPYVSIADMLTQTFGSDCEVVLHDLNDPEHSVVYVSNGTVTGRRPGDSFDQLVRQVILSDGRKDDYAANYYFTAPNGKRIRSSTVFIRDADGRLEGALCI
;
A
#
# COMPACT_ATOMS: atom_id res chain seq x y z
N MET A 1 -9.84 9.79 -6.82
CA MET A 1 -8.41 9.38 -6.84
C MET A 1 -7.62 10.41 -7.63
N ARG A 2 -6.49 10.85 -7.09
CA ARG A 2 -5.64 11.80 -7.80
C ARG A 2 -4.97 11.14 -9.02
N PRO A 3 -4.79 11.87 -10.13
CA PRO A 3 -4.26 11.29 -11.39
C PRO A 3 -2.91 10.58 -11.25
N ILE A 4 -2.06 11.00 -10.32
CA ILE A 4 -0.76 10.37 -10.09
C ILE A 4 -0.88 8.87 -9.75
N PHE A 5 -2.01 8.43 -9.20
CA PHE A 5 -2.22 7.03 -8.82
C PHE A 5 -2.81 6.18 -9.94
N LEU A 6 -3.34 6.76 -11.00
CA LEU A 6 -4.04 6.00 -12.04
C LEU A 6 -3.20 4.91 -12.70
N PRO A 7 -1.92 5.13 -13.03
CA PRO A 7 -1.10 4.07 -13.62
C PRO A 7 -0.91 2.86 -12.71
N TYR A 8 -1.01 3.06 -11.40
CA TYR A 8 -0.78 2.01 -10.41
C TYR A 8 -1.99 1.08 -10.24
N VAL A 9 -3.17 1.48 -10.68
CA VAL A 9 -4.37 0.63 -10.62
C VAL A 9 -4.17 -0.62 -11.46
N SER A 10 -3.71 -0.48 -12.69
CA SER A 10 -3.44 -1.62 -13.57
C SER A 10 -2.28 -2.49 -13.05
N ILE A 11 -1.27 -1.87 -12.45
CA ILE A 11 -0.16 -2.60 -11.81
C ILE A 11 -0.69 -3.43 -10.65
N ALA A 12 -1.54 -2.86 -9.80
CA ALA A 12 -2.14 -3.56 -8.67
C ALA A 12 -2.95 -4.78 -9.13
N ASP A 13 -3.79 -4.60 -10.13
CA ASP A 13 -4.63 -5.67 -10.65
C ASP A 13 -3.80 -6.78 -11.32
N MET A 14 -2.77 -6.40 -12.05
CA MET A 14 -1.86 -7.37 -12.67
C MET A 14 -1.15 -8.20 -11.61
N LEU A 15 -0.68 -7.59 -10.54
CA LEU A 15 0.00 -8.30 -9.46
C LEU A 15 -0.92 -9.30 -8.77
N THR A 16 -2.14 -8.91 -8.43
CA THR A 16 -3.07 -9.83 -7.76
C THR A 16 -3.49 -10.99 -8.65
N GLN A 17 -3.66 -10.75 -9.93
CA GLN A 17 -3.96 -11.83 -10.88
C GLN A 17 -2.77 -12.77 -11.06
N THR A 18 -1.56 -12.25 -11.09
CA THR A 18 -0.35 -13.07 -11.24
C THR A 18 -0.10 -13.95 -10.01
N PHE A 19 -0.26 -13.40 -8.81
CA PHE A 19 0.09 -14.10 -7.57
C PHE A 19 -1.09 -14.81 -6.90
N GLY A 20 -2.31 -14.54 -7.33
CA GLY A 20 -3.49 -15.30 -6.92
C GLY A 20 -4.22 -14.74 -5.70
N SER A 21 -5.11 -15.55 -5.15
CA SER A 21 -6.10 -15.12 -4.15
C SER A 21 -5.50 -14.71 -2.80
N ASP A 22 -4.27 -15.11 -2.51
CA ASP A 22 -3.58 -14.73 -1.28
C ASP A 22 -2.80 -13.41 -1.40
N CYS A 23 -2.81 -12.79 -2.56
CA CYS A 23 -2.15 -11.53 -2.82
C CYS A 23 -3.17 -10.39 -2.81
N GLU A 24 -2.90 -9.37 -2.00
CA GLU A 24 -3.66 -8.11 -1.95
C GLU A 24 -2.73 -6.96 -2.25
N VAL A 25 -3.18 -6.00 -3.04
CA VAL A 25 -2.44 -4.77 -3.32
C VAL A 25 -3.27 -3.57 -2.93
N VAL A 26 -2.67 -2.66 -2.18
CA VAL A 26 -3.32 -1.46 -1.66
C VAL A 26 -2.56 -0.22 -2.11
N LEU A 27 -3.29 0.76 -2.65
CA LEU A 27 -2.76 2.09 -2.96
C LEU A 27 -3.16 3.07 -1.86
N HIS A 28 -2.17 3.78 -1.33
CA HIS A 28 -2.36 4.81 -0.31
C HIS A 28 -2.07 6.19 -0.88
N ASP A 29 -2.95 7.14 -0.56
CA ASP A 29 -2.70 8.56 -0.74
C ASP A 29 -2.20 9.12 0.59
N LEU A 30 -0.93 9.50 0.67
CA LEU A 30 -0.30 9.96 1.91
C LEU A 30 -0.62 11.41 2.25
N ASN A 31 -1.33 12.12 1.38
CA ASN A 31 -1.84 13.46 1.69
C ASN A 31 -3.12 13.43 2.53
N ASP A 32 -3.75 12.25 2.66
CA ASP A 32 -4.94 12.07 3.48
C ASP A 32 -4.76 10.82 4.36
N PRO A 33 -3.94 10.90 5.43
CA PRO A 33 -3.62 9.73 6.24
C PRO A 33 -4.82 9.05 6.90
N GLU A 34 -5.87 9.80 7.22
CA GLU A 34 -7.05 9.24 7.86
C GLU A 34 -7.93 8.42 6.90
N HIS A 35 -7.80 8.66 5.59
CA HIS A 35 -8.54 7.99 4.54
C HIS A 35 -7.58 7.60 3.41
N SER A 36 -6.40 7.08 3.76
CA SER A 36 -5.30 6.92 2.82
C SER A 36 -5.55 5.86 1.75
N VAL A 37 -6.33 4.83 2.04
CA VAL A 37 -6.62 3.77 1.08
C VAL A 37 -7.51 4.32 -0.04
N VAL A 38 -6.96 4.39 -1.25
CA VAL A 38 -7.70 4.89 -2.43
C VAL A 38 -8.05 3.78 -3.41
N TYR A 39 -7.35 2.66 -3.36
CA TYR A 39 -7.66 1.50 -4.20
C TYR A 39 -7.18 0.22 -3.53
N VAL A 40 -7.99 -0.83 -3.63
CA VAL A 40 -7.65 -2.16 -3.13
C VAL A 40 -7.93 -3.17 -4.24
N SER A 41 -6.91 -3.96 -4.57
CA SER A 41 -7.06 -5.13 -5.44
C SER A 41 -7.01 -6.37 -4.56
N ASN A 42 -8.08 -7.20 -4.63
CA ASN A 42 -8.27 -8.40 -3.82
C ASN A 42 -8.23 -8.13 -2.31
N GLY A 43 -9.14 -7.28 -1.82
CA GLY A 43 -9.20 -6.86 -0.43
C GLY A 43 -9.62 -7.92 0.57
N THR A 44 -9.83 -9.17 0.17
CA THR A 44 -10.26 -10.25 1.07
C THR A 44 -9.16 -10.74 2.01
N VAL A 45 -7.91 -10.47 1.70
CA VAL A 45 -6.78 -10.92 2.54
C VAL A 45 -6.78 -10.19 3.88
N THR A 46 -6.85 -8.86 3.87
CA THR A 46 -6.86 -8.06 5.11
C THR A 46 -8.22 -7.47 5.45
N GLY A 47 -9.15 -7.43 4.50
CA GLY A 47 -10.45 -6.79 4.68
C GLY A 47 -10.42 -5.28 4.48
N ARG A 48 -9.33 -4.70 3.99
CA ARG A 48 -9.23 -3.26 3.74
C ARG A 48 -10.16 -2.81 2.63
N ARG A 49 -10.65 -1.58 2.75
CA ARG A 49 -11.55 -0.93 1.79
C ARG A 49 -11.08 0.47 1.47
N PRO A 50 -11.40 1.01 0.29
CA PRO A 50 -11.18 2.43 0.02
C PRO A 50 -11.82 3.30 1.11
N GLY A 51 -11.07 4.31 1.55
CA GLY A 51 -11.47 5.18 2.65
C GLY A 51 -10.90 4.78 4.01
N ASP A 52 -10.34 3.59 4.15
CA ASP A 52 -9.70 3.16 5.40
C ASP A 52 -8.44 3.96 5.67
N SER A 53 -8.05 4.01 6.93
CA SER A 53 -6.84 4.68 7.35
C SER A 53 -5.61 3.79 7.20
N PHE A 54 -4.44 4.43 7.33
CA PHE A 54 -3.17 3.76 7.41
C PHE A 54 -3.10 2.84 8.62
N ASP A 55 -2.62 1.62 8.41
CA ASP A 55 -2.22 0.78 9.52
C ASP A 55 -0.99 1.38 10.20
N GLN A 56 -1.03 1.47 11.53
CA GLN A 56 0.00 2.17 12.28
C GLN A 56 1.37 1.50 12.18
N LEU A 57 1.39 0.17 12.09
CA LEU A 57 2.63 -0.59 11.93
C LEU A 57 3.26 -0.35 10.56
N VAL A 58 2.43 -0.36 9.51
CA VAL A 58 2.87 -0.02 8.14
C VAL A 58 3.40 1.40 8.11
N ARG A 59 2.73 2.32 8.79
CA ARG A 59 3.16 3.71 8.92
C ARG A 59 4.55 3.82 9.57
N GLN A 60 4.81 3.06 10.63
CA GLN A 60 6.12 3.04 11.27
C GLN A 60 7.21 2.53 10.33
N VAL A 61 6.94 1.47 9.58
CA VAL A 61 7.88 0.92 8.59
C VAL A 61 8.18 1.96 7.52
N ILE A 62 7.15 2.62 7.01
CA ILE A 62 7.31 3.68 5.99
C ILE A 62 8.18 4.81 6.54
N LEU A 63 7.92 5.28 7.76
CA LEU A 63 8.66 6.39 8.35
C LEU A 63 10.09 6.03 8.72
N SER A 64 10.36 4.79 9.14
CA SER A 64 11.69 4.36 9.56
C SER A 64 12.59 3.95 8.39
N ASP A 65 12.05 3.21 7.42
CA ASP A 65 12.83 2.59 6.34
C ASP A 65 12.72 3.34 5.02
N GLY A 66 11.59 3.96 4.74
CA GLY A 66 11.33 4.60 3.45
C GLY A 66 12.13 5.86 3.17
N ARG A 67 12.92 6.35 4.11
CA ARG A 67 13.78 7.51 3.92
C ARG A 67 15.09 7.19 3.21
N LYS A 68 15.56 5.94 3.33
CA LYS A 68 16.83 5.50 2.74
C LYS A 68 16.65 4.99 1.33
N ASP A 69 15.57 4.24 1.11
CA ASP A 69 15.26 3.61 -0.15
C ASP A 69 13.85 4.01 -0.59
N ASP A 70 13.56 3.82 -1.87
CA ASP A 70 12.20 4.07 -2.39
C ASP A 70 11.26 2.91 -2.11
N TYR A 71 11.69 1.92 -1.36
CA TYR A 71 10.86 0.77 -1.00
C TYR A 71 11.29 0.15 0.33
N ALA A 72 10.38 -0.61 0.92
CA ALA A 72 10.64 -1.50 2.05
C ALA A 72 10.08 -2.88 1.70
N ALA A 73 10.92 -3.91 1.74
CA ALA A 73 10.53 -5.22 1.28
C ALA A 73 10.50 -6.24 2.41
N ASN A 74 9.53 -7.16 2.32
CA ASN A 74 9.47 -8.37 3.17
C ASN A 74 9.41 -8.07 4.67
N TYR A 75 8.57 -7.13 5.07
CA TYR A 75 8.24 -6.93 6.47
C TYR A 75 6.96 -7.69 6.83
N TYR A 76 6.78 -7.97 8.13
CA TYR A 76 5.64 -8.72 8.63
C TYR A 76 4.82 -7.89 9.59
N PHE A 77 3.50 -8.08 9.55
CA PHE A 77 2.59 -7.53 10.54
C PHE A 77 1.39 -8.46 10.70
N THR A 78 0.61 -8.25 11.77
CA THR A 78 -0.65 -8.96 11.98
C THR A 78 -1.80 -8.05 11.63
N ALA A 79 -2.64 -8.47 10.68
CA ALA A 79 -3.81 -7.71 10.27
C ALA A 79 -4.89 -7.74 11.36
N PRO A 80 -5.86 -6.81 11.35
CA PRO A 80 -6.96 -6.79 12.32
C PRO A 80 -7.76 -8.10 12.37
N ASN A 81 -7.83 -8.84 11.27
CA ASN A 81 -8.49 -10.15 11.21
C ASN A 81 -7.64 -11.30 11.78
N GLY A 82 -6.48 -11.02 12.37
CA GLY A 82 -5.59 -12.01 12.98
C GLY A 82 -4.62 -12.68 12.02
N LYS A 83 -4.71 -12.43 10.74
CA LYS A 83 -3.78 -13.02 9.75
C LYS A 83 -2.40 -12.38 9.85
N ARG A 84 -1.36 -13.24 9.78
CA ARG A 84 0.01 -12.77 9.66
C ARG A 84 0.31 -12.46 8.19
N ILE A 85 0.73 -11.24 7.93
CA ILE A 85 0.93 -10.73 6.58
C ILE A 85 2.41 -10.46 6.34
N ARG A 86 2.92 -10.93 5.20
CA ARG A 86 4.19 -10.47 4.65
C ARG A 86 3.89 -9.41 3.60
N SER A 87 4.53 -8.27 3.72
CA SER A 87 4.25 -7.13 2.85
C SER A 87 5.52 -6.48 2.34
N SER A 88 5.37 -5.78 1.23
CA SER A 88 6.39 -4.89 0.68
C SER A 88 5.71 -3.62 0.20
N THR A 89 6.40 -2.50 0.31
CA THR A 89 5.85 -1.19 -0.02
C THR A 89 6.83 -0.44 -0.90
N VAL A 90 6.34 0.15 -1.99
CA VAL A 90 7.09 1.12 -2.79
C VAL A 90 6.45 2.49 -2.64
N PHE A 91 7.30 3.52 -2.55
CA PHE A 91 6.83 4.89 -2.39
C PHE A 91 6.60 5.52 -3.75
N ILE A 92 5.54 6.32 -3.83
CA ILE A 92 5.15 7.06 -5.03
C ILE A 92 5.49 8.52 -4.79
N ARG A 93 6.34 9.07 -5.65
CA ARG A 93 6.78 10.46 -5.57
C ARG A 93 6.33 11.23 -6.80
N ASP A 94 6.13 12.54 -6.65
CA ASP A 94 5.90 13.43 -7.78
C ASP A 94 7.21 13.76 -8.51
N ALA A 95 7.12 14.59 -9.54
CA ALA A 95 8.28 14.99 -10.35
C ALA A 95 9.33 15.77 -9.54
N ASP A 96 8.95 16.40 -8.43
CA ASP A 96 9.83 17.14 -7.53
C ASP A 96 10.40 16.27 -6.40
N GLY A 97 10.08 14.98 -6.39
CA GLY A 97 10.55 14.04 -5.38
C GLY A 97 9.74 14.03 -4.09
N ARG A 98 8.60 14.73 -4.04
CA ARG A 98 7.72 14.70 -2.87
C ARG A 98 7.03 13.36 -2.74
N LEU A 99 6.98 12.87 -1.51
CA LEU A 99 6.24 11.65 -1.20
C LEU A 99 4.73 11.92 -1.29
N GLU A 100 4.07 11.25 -2.22
CA GLU A 100 2.64 11.42 -2.49
C GLU A 100 1.81 10.22 -2.10
N GLY A 101 2.38 9.03 -2.17
CA GLY A 101 1.64 7.82 -1.89
C GLY A 101 2.51 6.60 -1.72
N ALA A 102 1.86 5.45 -1.62
CA ALA A 102 2.52 4.16 -1.51
C ALA A 102 1.68 3.06 -2.15
N LEU A 103 2.36 2.09 -2.75
CA LEU A 103 1.76 0.83 -3.19
C LEU A 103 2.30 -0.27 -2.29
N CYS A 104 1.38 -0.96 -1.63
CA CYS A 104 1.68 -2.05 -0.70
C CYS A 104 1.15 -3.38 -1.27
N ILE A 105 1.99 -4.39 -1.24
CA ILE A 105 1.65 -5.74 -1.69
C ILE A 105 1.80 -6.74 -0.55
#